data_c9b4f1c7f4d8eeb5c9941dab2b4587ed
#
_entry.id   c9b4f1c7f4d8eeb5c9941dab2b4587ed
#
_cell.length_a   1.000
_cell.length_b   1.000
_cell.length_c   1.000
_cell.angle_alpha   90.00
_cell.angle_beta   90.00
_cell.angle_gamma   90.00
#
_symmetry.space_group_name_H-M   'P 1'
#
loop_
_entity.id
_entity.type
_entity.pdbx_description
1 polymer ?
#
loop_
_entity_poly.entity_id
_entity_poly.type
_entity_poly.pdbx_seq_one_letter_code
_entity_poly.pdbx_strand_id
1 'polypeptide(L)'
;YELQFGLFASMSYLSKFGYPNNIKDLQENHRICYRENYAGVWPQWKKIIDGARHVVATTNSSAMLLRMTCDGIGIGLHPIAIGKRERDLIHLSQLGIKISHPFWIVSHKDGQDEPKIKALIDHIREVTLQL
;
A
#
# COMPACT_ATOMS: atom_id res chain seq x y z
N TYR A 1 -11.47 11.24 2.96
CA TYR A 1 -10.02 11.11 3.20
C TYR A 1 -9.33 10.46 2.01
N GLU A 2 -8.21 11.00 1.61
CA GLU A 2 -7.36 10.47 0.55
C GLU A 2 -6.21 9.65 1.16
N LEU A 3 -6.24 8.35 0.99
CA LEU A 3 -5.18 7.47 1.45
C LEU A 3 -4.06 7.39 0.41
N GLN A 4 -2.85 7.73 0.82
CA GLN A 4 -1.67 7.70 -0.04
C GLN A 4 -1.00 6.33 0.01
N PHE A 5 -0.62 5.80 -1.14
CA PHE A 5 0.09 4.53 -1.28
C PHE A 5 1.50 4.74 -1.82
N GLY A 6 2.40 3.90 -1.40
CA GLY A 6 3.78 3.87 -1.86
C GLY A 6 4.36 2.46 -1.88
N LEU A 7 5.50 2.32 -2.51
CA LEU A 7 6.23 1.06 -2.56
C LEU A 7 7.13 0.91 -1.35
N PHE A 8 7.14 -0.30 -0.80
CA PHE A 8 7.94 -0.67 0.37
C PHE A 8 8.70 -1.97 0.12
N ALA A 9 9.88 -2.05 0.71
CA ALA A 9 10.66 -3.28 0.80
C ALA A 9 11.26 -3.41 2.20
N SER A 10 11.49 -4.64 2.64
CA SER A 10 12.17 -4.88 3.91
C SER A 10 13.67 -4.61 3.81
N MET A 11 14.29 -4.33 4.96
CA MET A 11 15.74 -4.20 5.05
C MET A 11 16.45 -5.46 4.57
N SER A 12 15.93 -6.65 4.90
CA SER A 12 16.49 -7.92 4.45
C SER A 12 16.42 -8.11 2.93
N TYR A 13 15.31 -7.70 2.32
CA TYR A 13 15.19 -7.68 0.86
C TYR A 13 16.24 -6.77 0.21
N LEU A 14 16.33 -5.53 0.68
CA LEU A 14 17.25 -4.54 0.13
C LEU A 14 18.72 -4.90 0.33
N SER A 15 19.06 -5.56 1.43
CA SER A 15 20.40 -6.09 1.66
C SER A 15 20.78 -7.17 0.67
N LYS A 16 19.81 -7.98 0.25
CA LYS A 16 20.03 -9.11 -0.67
C LYS A 16 19.96 -8.72 -2.14
N PHE A 17 19.02 -7.88 -2.53
CA PHE A 17 18.72 -7.55 -3.92
C PHE A 17 19.07 -6.11 -4.31
N GLY A 18 19.38 -5.26 -3.34
CA GLY A 18 19.65 -3.84 -3.57
C GLY A 18 18.38 -3.00 -3.74
N TYR A 19 18.58 -1.71 -3.91
CA TYR A 19 17.51 -0.73 -4.17
C TYR A 19 17.22 -0.67 -5.67
N PRO A 20 15.93 -0.67 -6.09
CA PRO A 20 15.60 -0.39 -7.47
C PRO A 20 15.96 1.06 -7.83
N ASN A 21 16.66 1.25 -8.95
CA ASN A 21 17.11 2.56 -9.39
C ASN A 21 15.99 3.39 -10.02
N ASN A 22 15.05 2.72 -10.68
CA ASN A 22 13.91 3.31 -11.38
C ASN A 22 12.82 2.27 -11.59
N ILE A 23 11.71 2.65 -12.22
CA ILE A 23 10.60 1.74 -12.47
C ILE A 23 10.99 0.60 -13.41
N LYS A 24 11.81 0.87 -14.41
CA LYS A 24 12.29 -0.15 -15.34
C LYS A 24 13.12 -1.21 -14.62
N ASP A 25 14.03 -0.80 -13.75
CA ASP A 25 14.82 -1.68 -12.90
C ASP A 25 13.95 -2.51 -11.95
N LEU A 26 12.95 -1.88 -11.35
CA LEU A 26 11.93 -2.56 -10.54
C LEU A 26 11.24 -3.68 -11.31
N GLN A 27 10.81 -3.41 -12.55
CA GLN A 27 10.11 -4.37 -13.39
C GLN A 27 11.01 -5.52 -13.87
N GLU A 28 12.23 -5.22 -14.24
CA GLU A 28 13.14 -6.19 -14.86
C GLU A 28 13.89 -7.05 -13.84
N ASN A 29 14.30 -6.49 -12.71
CA ASN A 29 15.28 -7.10 -11.83
C ASN A 29 14.81 -7.34 -10.41
N HIS A 30 13.64 -6.84 -10.03
CA HIS A 30 13.12 -6.94 -8.66
C HIS A 30 11.91 -7.83 -8.55
N ARG A 31 11.73 -8.39 -7.36
CA ARG A 31 10.61 -9.25 -7.01
C ARG A 31 9.44 -8.40 -6.54
N ILE A 32 8.25 -8.65 -7.07
CA ILE A 32 7.03 -7.92 -6.73
C ILE A 32 6.00 -8.87 -6.14
N CYS A 33 5.39 -8.42 -5.04
CA CYS A 33 4.18 -9.01 -4.46
C CYS A 33 3.03 -8.02 -4.62
N TYR A 34 1.81 -8.49 -4.94
CA TYR A 34 0.68 -7.58 -5.05
C TYR A 34 -0.65 -8.20 -4.65
N ARG A 35 -1.63 -7.33 -4.42
CA ARG A 35 -3.03 -7.73 -4.19
C ARG A 35 -3.77 -7.84 -5.52
N GLU A 36 -4.27 -9.01 -5.83
CA GLU A 36 -4.97 -9.29 -7.10
C GLU A 36 -6.18 -8.40 -7.32
N ASN A 37 -7.00 -8.20 -6.30
CA ASN A 37 -8.19 -7.36 -6.38
C ASN A 37 -7.89 -5.85 -6.52
N TYR A 38 -6.64 -5.43 -6.37
CA TYR A 38 -6.22 -4.05 -6.58
C TYR A 38 -5.35 -3.86 -7.84
N ALA A 39 -5.00 -4.95 -8.51
CA ALA A 39 -4.10 -4.88 -9.67
C ALA A 39 -4.59 -3.94 -10.77
N GLY A 40 -5.90 -3.87 -11.00
CA GLY A 40 -6.49 -3.04 -12.04
C GLY A 40 -7.10 -1.72 -11.56
N VAL A 41 -7.09 -1.42 -10.26
CA VAL A 41 -7.76 -0.23 -9.70
C VAL A 41 -7.04 1.06 -10.07
N TRP A 42 -5.71 1.03 -10.10
CA TRP A 42 -4.89 2.20 -10.42
C TRP A 42 -4.09 1.98 -11.69
N PRO A 43 -4.29 2.78 -12.72
CA PRO A 43 -3.60 2.62 -14.02
C PRO A 43 -2.08 2.62 -13.91
N GLN A 44 -1.51 3.46 -13.05
CA GLN A 44 -0.07 3.50 -12.81
C GLN A 44 0.46 2.19 -12.24
N TRP A 45 -0.23 1.60 -11.26
CA TRP A 45 0.16 0.34 -10.66
C TRP A 45 -0.04 -0.83 -11.63
N LYS A 46 -1.15 -0.85 -12.34
CA LYS A 46 -1.41 -1.86 -13.38
C LYS A 46 -0.29 -1.89 -14.43
N LYS A 47 0.15 -0.74 -14.88
CA LYS A 47 1.24 -0.63 -15.86
C LYS A 47 2.55 -1.22 -15.31
N ILE A 48 2.86 -0.99 -14.05
CA ILE A 48 4.05 -1.55 -13.39
C ILE A 48 3.94 -3.08 -13.31
N ILE A 49 2.81 -3.61 -12.86
CA ILE A 49 2.59 -5.06 -12.74
C ILE A 49 2.65 -5.74 -14.10
N ASP A 50 2.02 -5.18 -15.12
CA ASP A 50 1.99 -5.76 -16.47
C ASP A 50 3.40 -5.86 -17.09
N GLY A 51 4.30 -4.95 -16.74
CA GLY A 51 5.69 -4.98 -17.18
C GLY A 51 6.64 -5.75 -16.27
N ALA A 52 6.17 -6.27 -15.14
CA ALA A 52 7.01 -6.96 -14.17
C ALA A 52 7.38 -8.37 -14.64
N ARG A 53 8.67 -8.69 -14.56
CA ARG A 53 9.20 -10.03 -14.94
C ARG A 53 9.12 -11.04 -13.79
N HIS A 54 9.18 -10.57 -12.56
CA HIS A 54 9.29 -11.41 -11.37
C HIS A 54 8.19 -11.12 -10.35
N VAL A 55 6.96 -11.43 -10.70
CA VAL A 55 5.87 -11.48 -9.73
C VAL A 55 6.00 -12.80 -8.96
N VAL A 56 6.39 -12.71 -7.70
CA VAL A 56 6.73 -13.89 -6.89
C VAL A 56 5.59 -14.37 -6.03
N ALA A 57 4.62 -13.52 -5.71
CA ALA A 57 3.46 -13.88 -4.92
C ALA A 57 2.31 -12.89 -5.14
N THR A 58 1.09 -13.40 -5.03
CA THR A 58 -0.15 -12.61 -5.03
C THR A 58 -1.03 -13.04 -3.87
N THR A 59 -1.88 -12.14 -3.42
CA THR A 59 -2.85 -12.38 -2.35
C THR A 59 -4.05 -11.47 -2.49
N ASN A 60 -5.16 -11.81 -1.86
CA ASN A 60 -6.32 -10.92 -1.73
C ASN A 60 -6.41 -10.24 -0.35
N SER A 61 -5.41 -10.45 0.51
CA SER A 61 -5.37 -9.90 1.86
C SER A 61 -4.31 -8.82 2.00
N SER A 62 -4.70 -7.62 2.46
CA SER A 62 -3.74 -6.54 2.78
C SER A 62 -2.80 -6.92 3.90
N ALA A 63 -3.29 -7.62 4.92
CA ALA A 63 -2.46 -8.08 6.04
C ALA A 63 -1.41 -9.10 5.58
N MET A 64 -1.80 -10.02 4.71
CA MET A 64 -0.87 -10.99 4.14
C MET A 64 0.17 -10.32 3.24
N LEU A 65 -0.24 -9.36 2.41
CA LEU A 65 0.71 -8.61 1.58
C LEU A 65 1.74 -7.86 2.44
N LEU A 66 1.30 -7.22 3.51
CA LEU A 66 2.18 -6.54 4.45
C LEU A 66 3.18 -7.53 5.07
N ARG A 67 2.70 -8.69 5.50
CA ARG A 67 3.56 -9.75 6.06
C ARG A 67 4.59 -10.25 5.06
N MET A 68 4.18 -10.53 3.84
CA MET A 68 5.08 -10.96 2.77
C MET A 68 6.18 -9.92 2.49
N THR A 69 5.82 -8.65 2.47
CA THR A 69 6.78 -7.55 2.29
C THR A 69 7.75 -7.46 3.48
N CYS A 70 7.25 -7.54 4.70
CA CYS A 70 8.10 -7.55 5.92
C CYS A 70 9.04 -8.76 5.96
N ASP A 71 8.61 -9.90 5.49
CA ASP A 71 9.43 -11.13 5.44
C ASP A 71 10.45 -11.13 4.28
N GLY A 72 10.49 -10.08 3.47
CA GLY A 72 11.47 -9.94 2.39
C GLY A 72 11.18 -10.76 1.15
N ILE A 73 9.93 -11.20 0.95
CA ILE A 73 9.54 -11.98 -0.23
C ILE A 73 9.61 -11.12 -1.49
N GLY A 74 9.19 -9.85 -1.39
CA GLY A 74 9.23 -8.92 -2.52
C GLY A 74 8.87 -7.50 -2.11
N ILE A 75 8.87 -6.62 -3.10
CA ILE A 75 8.42 -5.23 -2.98
C ILE A 75 6.89 -5.20 -3.11
N GLY A 76 6.24 -4.47 -2.23
CA GLY A 76 4.78 -4.36 -2.21
C GLY A 76 4.29 -2.92 -2.14
N LEU A 77 3.08 -2.69 -2.65
CA LEU A 77 2.36 -1.42 -2.57
C LEU A 77 1.49 -1.40 -1.31
N HIS A 78 1.75 -0.43 -0.44
CA HIS A 78 1.04 -0.30 0.84
C HIS A 78 0.62 1.14 1.09
N PRO A 79 -0.43 1.36 1.91
CA PRO A 79 -0.68 2.69 2.45
C PRO A 79 0.57 3.19 3.17
N ILE A 80 0.98 4.41 2.84
CA ILE A 80 2.24 4.98 3.39
C ILE A 80 2.19 5.04 4.92
N ALA A 81 1.05 5.41 5.48
CA ALA A 81 0.87 5.46 6.93
C ALA A 81 1.06 4.09 7.61
N ILE A 82 0.65 3.01 6.95
CA ILE A 82 0.82 1.65 7.46
C ILE A 82 2.27 1.20 7.32
N GLY A 83 2.84 1.35 6.13
CA GLY A 83 4.22 0.92 5.86
C GLY A 83 5.25 1.62 6.75
N LYS A 84 5.05 2.88 7.05
CA LYS A 84 5.94 3.65 7.94
C LYS A 84 5.91 3.21 9.41
N ARG A 85 4.88 2.49 9.83
CA ARG A 85 4.80 1.92 11.19
C ARG A 85 5.62 0.66 11.36
N GLU A 86 5.93 -0.01 10.25
CA GLU A 86 6.72 -1.23 10.26
C GLU A 86 8.22 -0.86 10.34
N ARG A 87 8.89 -1.33 11.39
CA ARG A 87 10.31 -0.99 11.64
C ARG A 87 11.25 -1.47 10.54
N ASP A 88 10.93 -2.62 9.95
CA ASP A 88 11.77 -3.28 8.97
C ASP A 88 11.50 -2.83 7.53
N LEU A 89 10.46 -2.02 7.31
CA LEU A 89 10.10 -1.54 5.99
C LEU A 89 10.72 -0.19 5.66
N ILE A 90 11.20 -0.08 4.44
CA ILE A 90 11.71 1.16 3.86
C ILE A 90 10.78 1.61 2.76
N HIS A 91 10.33 2.86 2.82
CA HIS A 91 9.56 3.48 1.76
C HIS A 91 10.47 3.83 0.59
N LEU A 92 10.19 3.26 -0.58
CA LEU A 92 10.96 3.50 -1.80
C LEU A 92 10.45 4.76 -2.51
N SER A 93 10.52 5.90 -1.82
CA SER A 93 9.99 7.18 -2.29
C SER A 93 10.70 7.71 -3.54
N GLN A 94 11.96 7.32 -3.76
CA GLN A 94 12.75 7.71 -4.93
C GLN A 94 12.18 7.19 -6.26
N LEU A 95 11.32 6.17 -6.23
CA LEU A 95 10.67 5.67 -7.44
C LEU A 95 9.54 6.57 -7.96
N GLY A 96 9.13 7.56 -7.17
CA GLY A 96 8.14 8.56 -7.59
C GLY A 96 6.72 8.03 -7.76
N ILE A 97 6.38 6.88 -7.16
CA ILE A 97 5.03 6.34 -7.20
C ILE A 97 4.15 7.15 -6.26
N LYS A 98 3.11 7.77 -6.82
CA LYS A 98 2.11 8.55 -6.09
C LYS A 98 0.73 8.05 -6.47
N ILE A 99 0.18 7.21 -5.64
CA ILE A 99 -1.17 6.66 -5.80
C ILE A 99 -2.01 7.16 -4.64
N SER A 100 -3.15 7.76 -4.96
CA SER A 100 -4.11 8.24 -3.98
C SER A 100 -5.43 7.51 -4.19
N HIS A 101 -6.06 7.12 -3.09
CA HIS A 101 -7.35 6.45 -3.14
C HIS A 101 -8.30 7.05 -2.12
N PRO A 102 -9.51 7.49 -2.53
CA PRO A 102 -10.47 8.06 -1.61
C PRO A 102 -11.08 6.99 -0.71
N PHE A 103 -11.16 7.29 0.56
CA PHE A 103 -11.90 6.51 1.55
C PHE A 103 -13.10 7.28 2.03
N TRP A 104 -14.24 6.62 2.05
CA TRP A 104 -15.53 7.19 2.39
C TRP A 104 -16.08 6.54 3.65
N ILE A 105 -16.60 7.36 4.56
CA ILE A 105 -17.46 6.89 5.64
C ILE A 105 -18.90 7.00 5.14
N VAL A 106 -19.61 5.88 5.14
CA VAL A 106 -20.99 5.82 4.72
C VAL A 106 -21.84 5.42 5.92
N SER A 107 -22.88 6.19 6.22
CA SER A 107 -23.86 5.90 7.25
C SER A 107 -25.28 5.99 6.70
N HIS A 108 -26.20 5.25 7.33
CA HIS A 108 -27.61 5.33 6.96
C HIS A 108 -28.19 6.71 7.30
N LYS A 109 -29.03 7.25 6.41
CA LYS A 109 -29.61 8.59 6.57
C LYS A 109 -30.33 8.77 7.91
N ASP A 110 -31.07 7.75 8.34
CA ASP A 110 -31.85 7.80 9.59
C ASP A 110 -30.99 7.69 10.85
N GLY A 111 -29.73 7.26 10.72
CA GLY A 111 -28.80 7.11 11.84
C GLY A 111 -27.78 8.25 11.99
N GLN A 112 -27.75 9.20 11.05
CA GLN A 112 -26.73 10.27 11.05
C GLN A 112 -26.79 11.18 12.28
N ASP A 113 -27.99 11.39 12.82
CA ASP A 113 -28.23 12.25 13.98
C ASP A 113 -28.15 11.50 15.32
N GLU A 114 -27.93 10.19 15.29
CA GLU A 114 -27.77 9.40 16.50
C GLU A 114 -26.46 9.74 17.20
N PRO A 115 -26.45 10.13 18.49
CA PRO A 115 -25.23 10.59 19.17
C PRO A 115 -24.07 9.62 19.13
N LYS A 116 -24.35 8.31 19.19
CA LYS A 116 -23.33 7.26 19.14
C LYS A 116 -22.65 7.18 17.76
N ILE A 117 -23.45 7.27 16.69
CA ILE A 117 -22.94 7.22 15.31
C ILE A 117 -22.14 8.48 15.02
N LYS A 118 -22.66 9.64 15.45
CA LYS A 118 -21.95 10.91 15.30
C LYS A 118 -20.60 10.91 16.02
N ALA A 119 -20.57 10.45 17.27
CA ALA A 119 -19.33 10.34 18.04
C ALA A 119 -18.32 9.40 17.37
N LEU A 120 -18.79 8.28 16.82
CA LEU A 120 -17.91 7.35 16.08
C LEU A 120 -17.34 7.98 14.82
N ILE A 121 -18.17 8.65 14.02
CA ILE A 121 -17.71 9.33 12.80
C ILE A 121 -16.69 10.43 13.13
N ASP A 122 -16.95 11.22 14.16
CA ASP A 122 -16.05 12.28 14.60
C ASP A 122 -14.71 11.71 15.07
N HIS A 123 -14.74 10.61 15.81
CA HIS A 123 -13.52 9.91 16.24
C HIS A 123 -12.73 9.35 15.05
N ILE A 124 -13.39 8.72 14.07
CA ILE A 124 -12.73 8.21 12.87
C ILE A 124 -12.07 9.35 12.09
N ARG A 125 -12.75 10.49 11.93
CA ARG A 125 -12.20 11.68 11.29
C ARG A 125 -10.95 12.18 12.00
N GLU A 126 -11.01 12.30 13.31
CA GLU A 126 -9.90 12.76 14.15
C GLU A 126 -8.67 11.85 13.98
N VAL A 127 -8.86 10.54 14.12
CA VAL A 127 -7.78 9.56 13.96
C VAL A 127 -7.21 9.58 12.54
N THR A 128 -8.06 9.73 11.53
CA THR A 128 -7.63 9.76 10.13
C THR A 128 -6.80 10.99 9.80
N LEU A 129 -7.08 12.14 10.40
CA LEU A 129 -6.29 13.35 10.22
C LEU A 129 -4.86 13.24 10.78
N GLN A 130 -4.60 12.26 11.65
CA GLN A 130 -3.28 11.99 12.22
C GLN A 130 -2.44 11.03 11.38
N LEU A 131 -3.01 10.46 10.32
CA LEU A 131 -2.32 9.55 9.40
C LEU A 131 -1.51 10.34 8.34
#